data_15f59bc6e651489560b07b35e9f57da1
#
_entry.id   15f59bc6e651489560b07b35e9f57da1
#
_cell.length_a   1.000
_cell.length_b   1.000
_cell.length_c   1.000
_cell.angle_alpha   90.00
_cell.angle_beta   90.00
_cell.angle_gamma   90.00
#
_symmetry.space_group_name_H-M   'P 1'
#
loop_
_entity.id
_entity.type
_entity.pdbx_description
1 polymer ?
#
loop_
_entity_poly.entity_id
_entity_poly.type
_entity_poly.pdbx_seq_one_letter_code
_entity_poly.pdbx_strand_id
1 'polypeptide(L)'
;MAILITGGAGYIGSHTCVELLNSGYKIIVVDNLSNSSMESINRVKEITGKQFKFYNEDVLNREALDTIFKENIIDAVIHFAGFKAVGESVVVPLTYYHNNITSTLVLCEVMKKHNVKKMIFSSSATVYGIPETSPITEEFPLSATNPYGQTKLMIENILRDVAFADAEWSIALLRYFNPFGAHESGRIGEDPNGIPNNLMPYVTQVAVGKLTKLNVFGNDYPTKDGTCVRDYIHVVDLANGHVKALEKVLHTTGVDAYNLGTGTGYSVLGMVEAFEKVSGKKVPYKITERRSGDVAVCFADASKAKRELGWEATRELEEMCLDSWRWQLNNKCGYQEV
;
A
#
# COMPACT_ATOMS: atom_id res chain seq x y z
N MET A 1 -16.31 15.42 -8.91
CA MET A 1 -16.13 14.84 -7.58
C MET A 1 -14.73 15.11 -7.08
N ALA A 2 -14.58 15.42 -5.79
CA ALA A 2 -13.28 15.64 -5.18
C ALA A 2 -13.02 14.59 -4.09
N ILE A 3 -11.85 13.98 -4.14
CA ILE A 3 -11.45 12.87 -3.27
C ILE A 3 -10.34 13.35 -2.34
N LEU A 4 -10.55 13.21 -1.03
CA LEU A 4 -9.50 13.45 -0.05
C LEU A 4 -8.61 12.20 0.06
N ILE A 5 -7.31 12.38 -0.04
CA ILE A 5 -6.32 11.30 0.05
C ILE A 5 -5.41 11.60 1.24
N THR A 6 -5.50 10.80 2.30
CA THR A 6 -4.56 10.89 3.41
C THR A 6 -3.37 9.98 3.17
N GLY A 7 -2.16 10.42 3.47
CA GLY A 7 -0.94 9.67 3.14
C GLY A 7 -0.63 9.66 1.64
N GLY A 8 -1.11 10.67 0.90
CA GLY A 8 -1.01 10.72 -0.55
C GLY A 8 0.39 11.05 -1.09
N ALA A 9 1.32 11.49 -0.25
CA ALA A 9 2.72 11.66 -0.62
C ALA A 9 3.56 10.37 -0.51
N GLY A 10 2.99 9.32 0.11
CA GLY A 10 3.62 8.02 0.25
C GLY A 10 3.66 7.23 -1.06
N TYR A 11 4.31 6.05 -1.04
CA TYR A 11 4.50 5.20 -2.21
C TYR A 11 3.20 4.85 -2.94
N ILE A 12 2.26 4.17 -2.27
CA ILE A 12 0.98 3.77 -2.88
C ILE A 12 0.11 5.01 -3.14
N GLY A 13 0.11 5.96 -2.19
CA GLY A 13 -0.68 7.19 -2.28
C GLY A 13 -0.35 8.02 -3.51
N SER A 14 0.93 8.25 -3.82
CA SER A 14 1.36 9.04 -4.98
C SER A 14 0.96 8.41 -6.31
N HIS A 15 1.10 7.08 -6.45
CA HIS A 15 0.63 6.34 -7.63
C HIS A 15 -0.90 6.41 -7.76
N THR A 16 -1.63 6.28 -6.64
CA THR A 16 -3.10 6.43 -6.65
C THR A 16 -3.53 7.84 -7.01
N CYS A 17 -2.78 8.88 -6.58
CA CYS A 17 -3.02 10.25 -7.01
C CYS A 17 -2.92 10.40 -8.54
N VAL A 18 -1.91 9.77 -9.17
CA VAL A 18 -1.76 9.79 -10.65
C VAL A 18 -2.97 9.14 -11.31
N GLU A 19 -3.36 7.92 -10.89
CA GLU A 19 -4.46 7.18 -11.51
C GLU A 19 -5.81 7.87 -11.33
N LEU A 20 -6.09 8.46 -10.17
CA LEU A 20 -7.30 9.26 -9.92
C LEU A 20 -7.35 10.50 -10.79
N LEU A 21 -6.23 11.22 -10.91
CA LEU A 21 -6.14 12.39 -11.77
C LEU A 21 -6.35 12.01 -13.23
N ASN A 22 -5.72 10.93 -13.72
CA ASN A 22 -5.89 10.42 -15.08
C ASN A 22 -7.35 10.01 -15.36
N SER A 23 -8.02 9.44 -14.36
CA SER A 23 -9.46 9.10 -14.41
C SER A 23 -10.41 10.30 -14.28
N GLY A 24 -9.88 11.53 -14.19
CA GLY A 24 -10.67 12.76 -14.20
C GLY A 24 -11.21 13.21 -12.85
N TYR A 25 -10.83 12.56 -11.76
CA TYR A 25 -11.18 13.02 -10.41
C TYR A 25 -10.36 14.25 -10.00
N LYS A 26 -10.97 15.12 -9.18
CA LYS A 26 -10.23 16.13 -8.43
C LYS A 26 -9.73 15.50 -7.14
N ILE A 27 -8.52 15.82 -6.73
CA ILE A 27 -7.95 15.31 -5.50
C ILE A 27 -7.53 16.43 -4.55
N ILE A 28 -7.57 16.11 -3.26
CA ILE A 28 -7.01 16.89 -2.16
C ILE A 28 -6.12 15.94 -1.37
N VAL A 29 -4.88 16.31 -1.12
CA VAL A 29 -3.93 15.44 -0.43
C VAL A 29 -3.60 16.01 0.93
N VAL A 30 -3.60 15.14 1.95
CA VAL A 30 -3.13 15.42 3.32
C VAL A 30 -2.03 14.43 3.67
N ASP A 31 -0.86 14.94 4.06
CA ASP A 31 0.29 14.12 4.45
C ASP A 31 1.19 14.95 5.38
N ASN A 32 1.66 14.37 6.48
CA ASN A 32 2.56 15.05 7.41
C ASN A 32 4.05 14.92 7.04
N LEU A 33 4.34 14.26 5.93
CA LEU A 33 5.68 14.01 5.40
C LEU A 33 6.63 13.27 6.36
N SER A 34 6.11 12.58 7.37
CA SER A 34 6.93 11.85 8.34
C SER A 34 7.69 10.67 7.73
N ASN A 35 7.13 10.04 6.68
CA ASN A 35 7.73 8.92 5.96
C ASN A 35 7.48 9.02 4.45
N SER A 36 7.47 10.23 3.93
CA SER A 36 7.22 10.56 2.54
C SER A 36 8.00 11.82 2.16
N SER A 37 7.88 12.28 0.91
CA SER A 37 8.57 13.48 0.42
C SER A 37 7.62 14.39 -0.33
N MET A 38 7.75 15.70 -0.13
CA MET A 38 7.04 16.70 -0.94
C MET A 38 7.37 16.57 -2.43
N GLU A 39 8.55 16.08 -2.75
CA GLU A 39 8.97 15.86 -4.12
C GLU A 39 8.08 14.84 -4.84
N SER A 40 7.53 13.83 -4.16
CA SER A 40 6.56 12.91 -4.76
C SER A 40 5.31 13.65 -5.26
N ILE A 41 4.82 14.63 -4.50
CA ILE A 41 3.67 15.49 -4.86
C ILE A 41 3.98 16.37 -6.07
N ASN A 42 5.18 16.96 -6.11
CA ASN A 42 5.63 17.76 -7.26
C ASN A 42 5.66 16.89 -8.53
N ARG A 43 6.22 15.70 -8.44
CA ARG A 43 6.32 14.77 -9.57
C ARG A 43 4.96 14.23 -10.02
N VAL A 44 4.01 14.02 -9.11
CA VAL A 44 2.62 13.71 -9.49
C VAL A 44 2.01 14.81 -10.32
N LYS A 45 2.21 16.11 -9.94
CA LYS A 45 1.75 17.26 -10.72
C LYS A 45 2.40 17.32 -12.10
N GLU A 46 3.69 17.03 -12.19
CA GLU A 46 4.43 17.04 -13.45
C GLU A 46 4.03 15.88 -14.37
N ILE A 47 3.85 14.66 -13.83
CA ILE A 47 3.41 13.48 -14.60
C ILE A 47 2.02 13.73 -15.21
N THR A 48 1.11 14.29 -14.42
CA THR A 48 -0.29 14.44 -14.81
C THR A 48 -0.60 15.77 -15.50
N GLY A 49 0.28 16.77 -15.38
CA GLY A 49 0.02 18.14 -15.81
C GLY A 49 -1.10 18.84 -15.03
N LYS A 50 -1.57 18.25 -13.91
CA LYS A 50 -2.73 18.73 -13.14
C LYS A 50 -2.32 19.30 -11.81
N GLN A 51 -3.01 20.36 -11.37
CA GLN A 51 -2.81 20.98 -10.07
C GLN A 51 -3.88 20.49 -9.09
N PHE A 52 -3.48 20.31 -7.82
CA PHE A 52 -4.36 19.94 -6.71
C PHE A 52 -3.85 20.54 -5.40
N LYS A 53 -4.74 20.61 -4.41
CA LYS A 53 -4.39 21.11 -3.08
C LYS A 53 -3.61 20.06 -2.31
N PHE A 54 -2.58 20.49 -1.64
CA PHE A 54 -1.79 19.70 -0.69
C PHE A 54 -1.80 20.41 0.67
N TYR A 55 -2.09 19.66 1.72
CA TYR A 55 -2.02 20.12 3.10
C TYR A 55 -0.95 19.31 3.83
N ASN A 56 0.09 20.00 4.31
CA ASN A 56 1.10 19.38 5.17
C ASN A 56 0.58 19.34 6.60
N GLU A 57 -0.25 18.35 6.89
CA GLU A 57 -0.96 18.21 8.17
C GLU A 57 -1.01 16.76 8.63
N ASP A 58 -1.04 16.57 9.95
CA ASP A 58 -1.22 15.25 10.55
C ASP A 58 -2.71 14.90 10.64
N VAL A 59 -3.07 13.68 10.25
CA VAL A 59 -4.44 13.15 10.36
C VAL A 59 -4.91 13.05 11.82
N LEU A 60 -3.99 13.01 12.78
CA LEU A 60 -4.29 13.11 14.21
C LEU A 60 -4.78 14.51 14.60
N ASN A 61 -4.48 15.54 13.81
CA ASN A 61 -4.91 16.91 14.07
C ASN A 61 -6.36 17.13 13.62
N ARG A 62 -7.31 16.92 14.54
CA ARG A 62 -8.74 17.09 14.30
C ARG A 62 -9.11 18.48 13.77
N GLU A 63 -8.49 19.53 14.29
CA GLU A 63 -8.83 20.92 13.93
C GLU A 63 -8.38 21.22 12.49
N ALA A 64 -7.19 20.75 12.11
CA ALA A 64 -6.69 20.85 10.75
C ALA A 64 -7.60 20.09 9.76
N LEU A 65 -7.97 18.84 10.08
CA LEU A 65 -8.91 18.07 9.25
C LEU A 65 -10.27 18.78 9.13
N ASP A 66 -10.84 19.26 10.23
CA ASP A 66 -12.12 19.99 10.22
C ASP A 66 -12.06 21.23 9.31
N THR A 67 -10.93 21.94 9.33
CA THR A 67 -10.68 23.08 8.45
C THR A 67 -10.61 22.65 6.97
N ILE A 68 -9.89 21.57 6.66
CA ILE A 68 -9.78 21.03 5.30
C ILE A 68 -11.16 20.65 4.76
N PHE A 69 -12.00 20.01 5.56
CA PHE A 69 -13.37 19.65 5.16
C PHE A 69 -14.29 20.87 5.00
N LYS A 70 -14.08 21.95 5.75
CA LYS A 70 -14.82 23.24 5.56
C LYS A 70 -14.43 23.97 4.28
N GLU A 71 -13.15 23.93 3.93
CA GLU A 71 -12.60 24.66 2.76
C GLU A 71 -12.81 23.93 1.43
N ASN A 72 -13.22 22.65 1.46
CA ASN A 72 -13.32 21.82 0.30
C ASN A 72 -14.61 21.00 0.29
N ILE A 73 -15.25 20.88 -0.87
CA ILE A 73 -16.34 19.92 -1.06
C ILE A 73 -15.69 18.55 -1.31
N ILE A 74 -15.80 17.65 -0.34
CA ILE A 74 -15.21 16.30 -0.38
C ILE A 74 -16.34 15.28 -0.54
N ASP A 75 -16.23 14.42 -1.55
CA ASP A 75 -17.24 13.41 -1.86
C ASP A 75 -16.89 12.03 -1.24
N ALA A 76 -15.59 11.72 -1.15
CA ALA A 76 -15.10 10.47 -0.57
C ALA A 76 -13.66 10.63 -0.04
N VAL A 77 -13.21 9.66 0.76
CA VAL A 77 -11.86 9.62 1.33
C VAL A 77 -11.17 8.32 0.95
N ILE A 78 -9.88 8.41 0.57
CA ILE A 78 -8.97 7.26 0.49
C ILE A 78 -7.94 7.41 1.61
N HIS A 79 -7.93 6.46 2.52
CA HIS A 79 -7.13 6.53 3.75
C HIS A 79 -5.91 5.61 3.68
N PHE A 80 -4.75 6.20 3.33
CA PHE A 80 -3.44 5.51 3.34
C PHE A 80 -2.62 5.82 4.59
N ALA A 81 -2.83 6.99 5.21
CA ALA A 81 -2.02 7.44 6.33
C ALA A 81 -1.93 6.38 7.44
N GLY A 82 -0.71 6.04 7.84
CA GLY A 82 -0.44 5.05 8.87
C GLY A 82 0.95 4.45 8.73
N PHE A 83 1.52 4.03 9.85
CA PHE A 83 2.79 3.31 9.89
C PHE A 83 2.60 1.88 9.38
N LYS A 84 3.59 1.37 8.61
CA LYS A 84 3.46 0.09 7.87
C LYS A 84 4.59 -0.93 8.13
N ALA A 85 5.63 -0.58 8.87
CA ALA A 85 6.79 -1.43 9.06
C ALA A 85 6.53 -2.51 10.11
N VAL A 86 6.34 -3.77 9.67
CA VAL A 86 6.04 -4.92 10.53
C VAL A 86 7.06 -5.07 11.65
N GLY A 87 8.37 -5.08 11.32
CA GLY A 87 9.44 -5.25 12.32
C GLY A 87 9.48 -4.14 13.36
N GLU A 88 9.31 -2.88 12.94
CA GLU A 88 9.28 -1.74 13.84
C GLU A 88 8.05 -1.80 14.77
N SER A 89 6.90 -2.26 14.27
CA SER A 89 5.68 -2.38 15.08
C SER A 89 5.86 -3.27 16.31
N VAL A 90 6.72 -4.28 16.22
CA VAL A 90 7.03 -5.19 17.35
C VAL A 90 7.89 -4.47 18.41
N VAL A 91 8.74 -3.55 17.99
CA VAL A 91 9.64 -2.81 18.90
C VAL A 91 8.92 -1.64 19.58
N VAL A 92 8.05 -0.93 18.83
CA VAL A 92 7.32 0.25 19.35
C VAL A 92 5.80 0.13 19.15
N PRO A 93 5.14 -0.90 19.71
CA PRO A 93 3.75 -1.21 19.40
C PRO A 93 2.78 -0.09 19.77
N LEU A 94 2.98 0.61 20.88
CA LEU A 94 2.09 1.69 21.31
C LEU A 94 2.06 2.85 20.30
N THR A 95 3.20 3.15 19.67
CA THR A 95 3.29 4.16 18.61
C THR A 95 2.42 3.77 17.41
N TYR A 96 2.44 2.49 17.02
CA TYR A 96 1.60 1.96 15.94
C TYR A 96 0.12 2.01 16.27
N TYR A 97 -0.28 1.56 17.47
CA TYR A 97 -1.67 1.61 17.90
C TYR A 97 -2.17 3.06 17.96
N HIS A 98 -1.41 3.94 18.61
CA HIS A 98 -1.79 5.34 18.73
C HIS A 98 -1.92 6.01 17.35
N ASN A 99 -0.89 5.88 16.50
CA ASN A 99 -0.91 6.53 15.20
C ASN A 99 -2.02 5.98 14.29
N ASN A 100 -2.07 4.67 14.09
CA ASN A 100 -2.94 4.09 13.05
C ASN A 100 -4.41 4.09 13.46
N ILE A 101 -4.72 3.76 14.71
CA ILE A 101 -6.11 3.68 15.17
C ILE A 101 -6.66 5.09 15.43
N THR A 102 -5.94 5.93 16.17
CA THR A 102 -6.44 7.26 16.53
C THR A 102 -6.64 8.14 15.30
N SER A 103 -5.73 8.10 14.33
CA SER A 103 -5.88 8.84 13.07
C SER A 103 -7.17 8.44 12.32
N THR A 104 -7.46 7.13 12.27
CA THR A 104 -8.69 6.64 11.64
C THR A 104 -9.95 7.08 12.42
N LEU A 105 -9.92 7.03 13.76
CA LEU A 105 -11.04 7.51 14.59
C LEU A 105 -11.30 8.99 14.36
N VAL A 106 -10.26 9.82 14.42
CA VAL A 106 -10.36 11.28 14.19
C VAL A 106 -10.91 11.55 12.79
N LEU A 107 -10.41 10.85 11.78
CA LEU A 107 -10.88 11.00 10.41
C LEU A 107 -12.37 10.64 10.28
N CYS A 108 -12.81 9.50 10.82
CA CYS A 108 -14.22 9.09 10.78
C CYS A 108 -15.15 10.09 11.47
N GLU A 109 -14.73 10.65 12.61
CA GLU A 109 -15.51 11.66 13.34
C GLU A 109 -15.66 12.95 12.53
N VAL A 110 -14.57 13.42 11.88
CA VAL A 110 -14.62 14.61 11.02
C VAL A 110 -15.47 14.32 9.78
N MET A 111 -15.29 13.16 9.14
CA MET A 111 -16.10 12.73 7.99
C MET A 111 -17.59 12.74 8.34
N LYS A 112 -17.96 12.13 9.48
CA LYS A 112 -19.36 12.12 9.96
C LYS A 112 -19.91 13.52 10.20
N LYS A 113 -19.13 14.41 10.83
CA LYS A 113 -19.49 15.82 11.08
C LYS A 113 -19.81 16.57 9.78
N HIS A 114 -19.07 16.29 8.70
CA HIS A 114 -19.25 16.91 7.38
C HIS A 114 -20.13 16.13 6.42
N ASN A 115 -20.80 15.07 6.90
CA ASN A 115 -21.68 14.20 6.10
C ASN A 115 -20.98 13.53 4.91
N VAL A 116 -19.69 13.24 5.04
CA VAL A 116 -18.91 12.44 4.08
C VAL A 116 -18.82 11.03 4.61
N LYS A 117 -19.49 10.07 3.95
CA LYS A 117 -19.68 8.69 4.44
C LYS A 117 -19.14 7.63 3.47
N LYS A 118 -18.24 8.02 2.58
CA LYS A 118 -17.64 7.13 1.57
C LYS A 118 -16.14 7.02 1.79
N MET A 119 -15.64 5.81 2.05
CA MET A 119 -14.24 5.57 2.38
C MET A 119 -13.66 4.36 1.68
N ILE A 120 -12.44 4.48 1.21
CA ILE A 120 -11.58 3.36 0.85
C ILE A 120 -10.47 3.29 1.90
N PHE A 121 -10.34 2.15 2.57
CA PHE A 121 -9.33 1.92 3.60
C PHE A 121 -8.20 1.01 3.09
N SER A 122 -6.98 1.48 3.24
CA SER A 122 -5.74 0.73 3.02
C SER A 122 -5.57 -0.33 4.10
N SER A 123 -6.14 -1.51 3.90
CA SER A 123 -5.90 -2.67 4.74
C SER A 123 -4.71 -3.49 4.22
N SER A 124 -4.49 -4.69 4.72
CA SER A 124 -3.32 -5.50 4.41
C SER A 124 -3.64 -6.99 4.54
N ALA A 125 -3.00 -7.82 3.71
CA ALA A 125 -3.06 -9.28 3.87
C ALA A 125 -2.51 -9.76 5.24
N THR A 126 -1.80 -8.93 5.98
CA THR A 126 -1.35 -9.25 7.35
C THR A 126 -2.49 -9.49 8.34
N VAL A 127 -3.72 -9.08 8.02
CA VAL A 127 -4.92 -9.38 8.82
C VAL A 127 -5.28 -10.86 8.83
N TYR A 128 -4.82 -11.63 7.83
CA TYR A 128 -5.03 -13.08 7.79
C TYR A 128 -4.10 -13.88 8.69
N GLY A 129 -3.03 -13.25 9.20
CA GLY A 129 -2.05 -13.91 10.07
C GLY A 129 -1.29 -15.03 9.38
N ILE A 130 -1.43 -16.25 9.90
CA ILE A 130 -0.83 -17.45 9.32
C ILE A 130 -1.96 -18.29 8.68
N PRO A 131 -2.22 -18.14 7.38
CA PRO A 131 -3.26 -18.89 6.70
C PRO A 131 -2.84 -20.37 6.57
N GLU A 132 -3.81 -21.27 6.70
CA GLU A 132 -3.56 -22.71 6.56
C GLU A 132 -3.25 -23.11 5.11
N THR A 133 -3.83 -22.40 4.16
CA THR A 133 -3.71 -22.69 2.72
C THR A 133 -3.59 -21.39 1.89
N SER A 134 -3.23 -21.52 0.62
CA SER A 134 -3.32 -20.49 -0.42
C SER A 134 -3.90 -21.12 -1.69
N PRO A 135 -4.63 -20.37 -2.53
CA PRO A 135 -4.88 -18.92 -2.46
C PRO A 135 -5.82 -18.50 -1.31
N ILE A 136 -5.64 -17.28 -0.81
CA ILE A 136 -6.40 -16.72 0.32
C ILE A 136 -7.58 -15.94 -0.20
N THR A 137 -8.81 -16.31 0.22
CA THR A 137 -10.05 -15.57 -0.04
C THR A 137 -10.37 -14.60 1.10
N GLU A 138 -11.30 -13.66 0.87
CA GLU A 138 -11.74 -12.69 1.89
C GLU A 138 -12.50 -13.34 3.07
N GLU A 139 -12.95 -14.58 2.90
CA GLU A 139 -13.67 -15.36 3.92
C GLU A 139 -12.75 -16.08 4.92
N PHE A 140 -11.43 -16.07 4.68
CA PHE A 140 -10.48 -16.68 5.60
C PHE A 140 -10.54 -16.03 6.98
N PRO A 141 -10.30 -16.81 8.06
CA PRO A 141 -10.23 -16.29 9.42
C PRO A 141 -9.21 -15.15 9.54
N LEU A 142 -9.56 -14.13 10.31
CA LEU A 142 -8.71 -12.98 10.55
C LEU A 142 -7.97 -13.11 11.88
N SER A 143 -6.64 -13.07 11.86
CA SER A 143 -5.80 -13.33 13.02
C SER A 143 -4.41 -12.74 12.82
N ALA A 144 -4.25 -11.46 13.14
CA ALA A 144 -2.98 -10.78 12.98
C ALA A 144 -1.89 -11.32 13.93
N THR A 145 -0.66 -11.46 13.44
CA THR A 145 0.50 -12.01 14.19
C THR A 145 1.47 -10.94 14.68
N ASN A 146 1.23 -9.67 14.37
CA ASN A 146 2.10 -8.55 14.75
C ASN A 146 1.27 -7.28 14.98
N PRO A 147 1.81 -6.27 15.71
CA PRO A 147 1.07 -5.06 16.05
C PRO A 147 0.59 -4.26 14.81
N TYR A 148 1.37 -4.19 13.74
CA TYR A 148 0.92 -3.55 12.50
C TYR A 148 -0.34 -4.23 11.94
N GLY A 149 -0.29 -5.54 11.72
CA GLY A 149 -1.45 -6.32 11.26
C GLY A 149 -2.64 -6.18 12.21
N GLN A 150 -2.37 -6.17 13.53
CA GLN A 150 -3.41 -5.98 14.54
C GLN A 150 -4.07 -4.58 14.43
N THR A 151 -3.30 -3.51 14.15
CA THR A 151 -3.92 -2.19 13.91
C THR A 151 -4.85 -2.21 12.70
N LYS A 152 -4.44 -2.87 11.60
CA LYS A 152 -5.29 -2.99 10.39
C LYS A 152 -6.57 -3.77 10.68
N LEU A 153 -6.48 -4.90 11.38
CA LEU A 153 -7.63 -5.71 11.76
C LEU A 153 -8.58 -4.95 12.71
N MET A 154 -8.06 -4.26 13.72
CA MET A 154 -8.88 -3.43 14.61
C MET A 154 -9.59 -2.32 13.85
N ILE A 155 -8.92 -1.66 12.90
CA ILE A 155 -9.54 -0.62 12.08
C ILE A 155 -10.63 -1.21 11.19
N GLU A 156 -10.43 -2.39 10.57
CA GLU A 156 -11.51 -3.06 9.83
C GLU A 156 -12.75 -3.28 10.70
N ASN A 157 -12.57 -3.73 11.95
CA ASN A 157 -13.69 -3.93 12.88
C ASN A 157 -14.36 -2.61 13.24
N ILE A 158 -13.58 -1.56 13.57
CA ILE A 158 -14.11 -0.22 13.86
C ILE A 158 -14.94 0.31 12.68
N LEU A 159 -14.45 0.17 11.45
CA LEU A 159 -15.14 0.63 10.25
C LEU A 159 -16.44 -0.15 9.98
N ARG A 160 -16.48 -1.45 10.30
CA ARG A 160 -17.70 -2.25 10.26
C ARG A 160 -18.73 -1.78 11.30
N ASP A 161 -18.30 -1.49 12.53
CA ASP A 161 -19.16 -0.96 13.57
C ASP A 161 -19.71 0.43 13.21
N VAL A 162 -18.88 1.30 12.62
CA VAL A 162 -19.29 2.62 12.11
C VAL A 162 -20.39 2.49 11.05
N ALA A 163 -20.22 1.59 10.10
CA ALA A 163 -21.22 1.37 9.05
C ALA A 163 -22.48 0.64 9.57
N PHE A 164 -22.34 -0.22 10.56
CA PHE A 164 -23.50 -0.86 11.22
C PHE A 164 -24.34 0.17 11.98
N ALA A 165 -23.70 1.12 12.65
CA ALA A 165 -24.39 2.19 13.39
C ALA A 165 -25.06 3.24 12.49
N ASP A 166 -24.58 3.38 11.24
CA ASP A 166 -25.12 4.34 10.26
C ASP A 166 -25.02 3.73 8.84
N ALA A 167 -26.13 3.18 8.35
CA ALA A 167 -26.23 2.44 7.09
C ALA A 167 -25.96 3.29 5.82
N GLU A 168 -25.76 4.59 5.93
CA GLU A 168 -25.36 5.44 4.79
C GLU A 168 -23.86 5.36 4.48
N TRP A 169 -23.06 4.79 5.38
CA TRP A 169 -21.65 4.56 5.11
C TRP A 169 -21.45 3.54 3.99
N SER A 170 -20.48 3.83 3.12
CA SER A 170 -19.99 2.95 2.08
C SER A 170 -18.48 2.83 2.21
N ILE A 171 -17.99 1.63 2.53
CA ILE A 171 -16.58 1.42 2.86
C ILE A 171 -16.03 0.21 2.09
N ALA A 172 -14.93 0.41 1.38
CA ALA A 172 -14.14 -0.67 0.80
C ALA A 172 -12.85 -0.88 1.61
N LEU A 173 -12.66 -2.09 2.12
CA LEU A 173 -11.46 -2.53 2.84
C LEU A 173 -10.55 -3.25 1.85
N LEU A 174 -9.47 -2.61 1.40
CA LEU A 174 -8.57 -3.18 0.40
C LEU A 174 -7.40 -3.86 1.09
N ARG A 175 -7.37 -5.21 1.03
CA ARG A 175 -6.32 -6.05 1.63
C ARG A 175 -5.23 -6.29 0.62
N TYR A 176 -4.15 -5.49 0.71
CA TYR A 176 -3.03 -5.59 -0.21
C TYR A 176 -2.13 -6.78 0.12
N PHE A 177 -1.68 -7.45 -0.93
CA PHE A 177 -0.54 -8.34 -0.84
C PHE A 177 0.76 -7.50 -0.95
N ASN A 178 1.79 -7.91 -1.64
CA ASN A 178 3.07 -7.19 -1.61
C ASN A 178 3.18 -6.19 -2.77
N PRO A 179 2.93 -4.88 -2.55
CA PRO A 179 3.07 -3.89 -3.62
C PRO A 179 4.55 -3.75 -4.03
N PHE A 180 4.77 -3.62 -5.33
CA PHE A 180 6.07 -3.63 -5.95
C PHE A 180 6.01 -2.86 -7.28
N GLY A 181 7.14 -2.46 -7.86
CA GLY A 181 7.15 -1.67 -9.09
C GLY A 181 7.27 -0.17 -8.82
N ALA A 182 7.16 0.60 -9.88
CA ALA A 182 7.16 2.06 -9.87
C ALA A 182 6.34 2.56 -11.06
N HIS A 183 6.12 3.87 -11.17
CA HIS A 183 5.49 4.44 -12.33
C HIS A 183 6.42 4.31 -13.56
N GLU A 184 5.89 4.01 -14.72
CA GLU A 184 6.64 3.79 -15.97
C GLU A 184 7.58 4.95 -16.35
N SER A 185 7.26 6.18 -15.93
CA SER A 185 8.13 7.34 -16.12
C SER A 185 9.45 7.27 -15.35
N GLY A 186 9.55 6.39 -14.34
CA GLY A 186 10.68 6.34 -13.40
C GLY A 186 10.81 7.59 -12.53
N ARG A 187 9.74 8.38 -12.36
CA ARG A 187 9.75 9.62 -11.59
C ARG A 187 9.20 9.48 -10.18
N ILE A 188 8.27 8.55 -9.95
CA ILE A 188 7.76 8.16 -8.64
C ILE A 188 7.95 6.67 -8.42
N GLY A 189 8.26 6.30 -7.19
CA GLY A 189 8.53 4.91 -6.78
C GLY A 189 8.64 4.78 -5.27
N GLU A 190 9.06 3.63 -4.77
CA GLU A 190 9.24 3.41 -3.34
C GLU A 190 10.61 3.98 -2.89
N ASP A 191 10.57 4.96 -1.99
CA ASP A 191 11.76 5.60 -1.39
C ASP A 191 11.70 5.47 0.14
N PRO A 192 12.13 4.33 0.68
CA PRO A 192 12.08 4.09 2.13
C PRO A 192 13.14 4.91 2.86
N ASN A 193 12.76 5.51 4.00
CA ASN A 193 13.71 6.11 4.92
C ASN A 193 14.59 5.03 5.55
N GLY A 194 15.90 5.14 5.39
CA GLY A 194 16.90 4.21 5.94
C GLY A 194 17.00 2.89 5.15
N ILE A 195 17.22 1.77 5.87
CA ILE A 195 17.34 0.44 5.25
C ILE A 195 15.96 -0.06 4.84
N PRO A 196 15.76 -0.48 3.57
CA PRO A 196 14.47 -0.97 3.10
C PRO A 196 13.98 -2.21 3.86
N ASN A 197 12.70 -2.22 4.21
CA ASN A 197 12.03 -3.40 4.78
C ASN A 197 11.42 -4.31 3.70
N ASN A 198 11.06 -3.75 2.54
CA ASN A 198 10.51 -4.48 1.41
C ASN A 198 11.63 -5.07 0.54
N LEU A 199 11.36 -6.22 -0.09
CA LEU A 199 12.35 -6.97 -0.86
C LEU A 199 12.93 -6.14 -2.01
N MET A 200 12.09 -5.53 -2.85
CA MET A 200 12.57 -4.93 -4.10
C MET A 200 13.37 -3.65 -3.91
N PRO A 201 13.00 -2.68 -3.06
CA PRO A 201 13.90 -1.57 -2.77
C PRO A 201 15.27 -2.02 -2.24
N TYR A 202 15.30 -3.13 -1.49
CA TYR A 202 16.56 -3.71 -1.04
C TYR A 202 17.37 -4.27 -2.22
N VAL A 203 16.74 -5.05 -3.09
CA VAL A 203 17.34 -5.63 -4.30
C VAL A 203 17.91 -4.54 -5.21
N THR A 204 17.15 -3.49 -5.49
CA THR A 204 17.58 -2.39 -6.35
C THR A 204 18.75 -1.60 -5.74
N GLN A 205 18.74 -1.38 -4.41
CA GLN A 205 19.86 -0.73 -3.71
C GLN A 205 21.12 -1.59 -3.69
N VAL A 206 21.02 -2.92 -3.66
CA VAL A 206 22.16 -3.82 -3.85
C VAL A 206 22.69 -3.72 -5.28
N ALA A 207 21.81 -3.72 -6.27
CA ALA A 207 22.17 -3.67 -7.68
C ALA A 207 22.89 -2.37 -8.08
N VAL A 208 22.57 -1.24 -7.45
CA VAL A 208 23.30 0.05 -7.66
C VAL A 208 24.52 0.20 -6.75
N GLY A 209 24.82 -0.77 -5.86
CA GLY A 209 25.98 -0.75 -4.97
C GLY A 209 25.80 0.08 -3.69
N LYS A 210 24.59 0.56 -3.38
CA LYS A 210 24.28 1.27 -2.12
C LYS A 210 24.31 0.31 -0.92
N LEU A 211 23.88 -0.94 -1.13
CA LEU A 211 23.96 -2.04 -0.17
C LEU A 211 24.86 -3.15 -0.74
N THR A 212 25.55 -3.88 0.13
CA THR A 212 26.55 -4.88 -0.29
C THR A 212 25.94 -6.19 -0.73
N LYS A 213 24.87 -6.65 -0.10
CA LYS A 213 24.20 -7.93 -0.37
C LYS A 213 22.80 -7.97 0.21
N LEU A 214 21.93 -8.80 -0.37
CA LEU A 214 20.61 -9.11 0.12
C LEU A 214 20.68 -10.19 1.21
N ASN A 215 19.90 -10.06 2.29
CA ASN A 215 19.66 -11.16 3.22
C ASN A 215 18.39 -11.91 2.80
N VAL A 216 18.52 -13.19 2.49
CA VAL A 216 17.42 -14.11 2.20
C VAL A 216 17.12 -14.92 3.47
N PHE A 217 15.93 -14.77 4.00
CA PHE A 217 15.53 -15.33 5.29
C PHE A 217 14.92 -16.73 5.15
N GLY A 218 15.70 -17.76 5.47
CA GLY A 218 15.37 -19.17 5.32
C GLY A 218 15.56 -19.68 3.89
N ASN A 219 16.00 -20.94 3.78
CA ASN A 219 16.09 -21.71 2.53
C ASN A 219 15.60 -23.15 2.72
N ASP A 220 14.82 -23.37 3.75
CA ASP A 220 14.31 -24.65 4.19
C ASP A 220 12.78 -24.71 4.28
N TYR A 221 12.10 -23.74 3.61
CA TYR A 221 10.65 -23.79 3.46
C TYR A 221 10.24 -24.91 2.48
N PRO A 222 9.03 -25.51 2.63
CA PRO A 222 8.52 -26.51 1.71
C PRO A 222 8.04 -25.88 0.39
N THR A 223 8.94 -25.22 -0.31
CA THR A 223 8.77 -24.54 -1.59
C THR A 223 9.81 -25.02 -2.60
N LYS A 224 9.66 -24.66 -3.86
CA LYS A 224 10.51 -25.16 -4.96
C LYS A 224 12.01 -24.89 -4.75
N ASP A 225 12.37 -23.73 -4.22
CA ASP A 225 13.76 -23.28 -4.01
C ASP A 225 14.11 -23.10 -2.53
N GLY A 226 13.20 -23.52 -1.63
CA GLY A 226 13.37 -23.40 -0.19
C GLY A 226 13.10 -22.02 0.38
N THR A 227 12.86 -21.00 -0.44
CA THR A 227 12.55 -19.64 0.04
C THR A 227 11.05 -19.39 0.08
N CYS A 228 10.61 -18.43 0.89
CA CYS A 228 9.17 -18.13 1.02
C CYS A 228 8.59 -17.55 -0.28
N VAL A 229 7.31 -17.86 -0.51
CA VAL A 229 6.55 -17.46 -1.70
C VAL A 229 5.54 -16.37 -1.31
N ARG A 230 5.49 -15.28 -2.08
CA ARG A 230 4.58 -14.15 -1.86
C ARG A 230 3.93 -13.75 -3.17
N ASP A 231 2.74 -13.16 -3.06
CA ASP A 231 2.06 -12.49 -4.16
C ASP A 231 2.60 -11.05 -4.26
N TYR A 232 3.18 -10.73 -5.39
CA TYR A 232 3.68 -9.39 -5.67
C TYR A 232 2.79 -8.73 -6.72
N ILE A 233 2.28 -7.54 -6.39
CA ILE A 233 1.38 -6.78 -7.25
C ILE A 233 2.04 -5.47 -7.67
N HIS A 234 1.92 -5.11 -8.95
CA HIS A 234 2.41 -3.83 -9.44
C HIS A 234 1.67 -2.66 -8.78
N VAL A 235 2.41 -1.68 -8.29
CA VAL A 235 1.83 -0.54 -7.56
C VAL A 235 0.80 0.26 -8.39
N VAL A 236 0.95 0.32 -9.71
CA VAL A 236 -0.03 0.96 -10.60
C VAL A 236 -1.31 0.13 -10.72
N ASP A 237 -1.23 -1.21 -10.77
CA ASP A 237 -2.41 -2.08 -10.73
C ASP A 237 -3.13 -1.94 -9.38
N LEU A 238 -2.37 -1.86 -8.29
CA LEU A 238 -2.91 -1.58 -6.96
C LEU A 238 -3.60 -0.21 -6.92
N ALA A 239 -2.98 0.84 -7.49
CA ALA A 239 -3.58 2.17 -7.60
C ALA A 239 -4.89 2.16 -8.38
N ASN A 240 -4.94 1.43 -9.51
CA ASN A 240 -6.16 1.21 -10.27
C ASN A 240 -7.24 0.46 -9.48
N GLY A 241 -6.84 -0.45 -8.58
CA GLY A 241 -7.75 -1.09 -7.64
C GLY A 241 -8.48 -0.10 -6.73
N HIS A 242 -7.80 0.99 -6.33
CA HIS A 242 -8.43 2.07 -5.55
C HIS A 242 -9.43 2.87 -6.40
N VAL A 243 -9.11 3.13 -7.67
CA VAL A 243 -10.05 3.81 -8.59
C VAL A 243 -11.31 2.97 -8.75
N LYS A 244 -11.18 1.65 -8.94
CA LYS A 244 -12.32 0.74 -9.07
C LYS A 244 -13.12 0.58 -7.78
N ALA A 245 -12.46 0.52 -6.63
CA ALA A 245 -13.14 0.54 -5.34
C ALA A 245 -13.87 1.87 -5.10
N LEU A 246 -13.29 3.01 -5.53
CA LEU A 246 -13.97 4.31 -5.46
C LEU A 246 -15.26 4.31 -6.30
N GLU A 247 -15.21 3.83 -7.53
CA GLU A 247 -16.40 3.69 -8.38
C GLU A 247 -17.50 2.89 -7.66
N LYS A 248 -17.14 1.79 -6.96
CA LYS A 248 -18.09 0.96 -6.20
C LYS A 248 -18.70 1.74 -5.01
N VAL A 249 -17.87 2.32 -4.14
CA VAL A 249 -18.38 2.98 -2.91
C VAL A 249 -19.18 4.24 -3.20
N LEU A 250 -19.01 4.86 -4.36
CA LEU A 250 -19.82 6.00 -4.79
C LEU A 250 -21.28 5.64 -5.03
N HIS A 251 -21.59 4.35 -5.32
CA HIS A 251 -22.90 3.87 -5.73
C HIS A 251 -23.52 2.82 -4.80
N THR A 252 -22.81 2.43 -3.73
CA THR A 252 -23.26 1.40 -2.78
C THR A 252 -23.25 1.93 -1.36
N THR A 253 -23.72 1.12 -0.41
CA THR A 253 -23.59 1.30 1.03
C THR A 253 -23.11 0.00 1.67
N GLY A 254 -22.69 0.06 2.94
CA GLY A 254 -22.17 -1.07 3.69
C GLY A 254 -20.65 -1.18 3.63
N VAL A 255 -20.11 -2.31 4.05
CA VAL A 255 -18.66 -2.58 4.13
C VAL A 255 -18.32 -3.86 3.42
N ASP A 256 -17.46 -3.78 2.43
CA ASP A 256 -16.91 -4.92 1.72
C ASP A 256 -15.39 -4.95 1.79
N ALA A 257 -14.82 -6.17 1.93
CA ALA A 257 -13.38 -6.39 1.82
C ALA A 257 -13.03 -6.99 0.44
N TYR A 258 -11.87 -6.59 -0.09
CA TYR A 258 -11.34 -7.08 -1.37
C TYR A 258 -9.84 -7.36 -1.27
N ASN A 259 -9.44 -8.55 -1.69
CA ASN A 259 -8.04 -8.87 -1.87
C ASN A 259 -7.51 -8.24 -3.16
N LEU A 260 -6.41 -7.50 -3.05
CA LEU A 260 -5.70 -6.96 -4.20
C LEU A 260 -4.33 -7.63 -4.30
N GLY A 261 -4.26 -8.61 -5.18
CA GLY A 261 -3.09 -9.41 -5.52
C GLY A 261 -3.21 -9.92 -6.95
N THR A 262 -2.18 -10.61 -7.43
CA THR A 262 -2.15 -11.19 -8.78
C THR A 262 -2.72 -12.60 -8.83
N GLY A 263 -2.84 -13.28 -7.67
CA GLY A 263 -3.14 -14.70 -7.58
C GLY A 263 -1.97 -15.61 -7.94
N THR A 264 -0.78 -15.02 -8.13
CA THR A 264 0.46 -15.74 -8.47
C THR A 264 1.50 -15.53 -7.40
N GLY A 265 2.07 -16.65 -6.92
CA GLY A 265 3.14 -16.60 -5.92
C GLY A 265 4.53 -16.69 -6.55
N TYR A 266 5.43 -15.79 -6.14
CA TYR A 266 6.83 -15.80 -6.52
C TYR A 266 7.72 -16.01 -5.30
N SER A 267 8.73 -16.86 -5.42
CA SER A 267 9.72 -17.07 -4.36
C SER A 267 10.72 -15.91 -4.30
N VAL A 268 11.40 -15.74 -3.16
CA VAL A 268 12.40 -14.68 -3.02
C VAL A 268 13.54 -14.83 -4.03
N LEU A 269 14.05 -16.06 -4.24
CA LEU A 269 15.10 -16.29 -5.24
C LEU A 269 14.59 -16.13 -6.66
N GLY A 270 13.34 -16.53 -6.95
CA GLY A 270 12.69 -16.28 -8.25
C GLY A 270 12.55 -14.80 -8.56
N MET A 271 12.27 -13.96 -7.55
CA MET A 271 12.26 -12.50 -7.68
C MET A 271 13.65 -11.94 -8.00
N VAL A 272 14.69 -12.44 -7.32
CA VAL A 272 16.09 -12.05 -7.60
C VAL A 272 16.48 -12.42 -9.02
N GLU A 273 16.18 -13.64 -9.45
CA GLU A 273 16.48 -14.12 -10.80
C GLU A 273 15.79 -13.27 -11.89
N ALA A 274 14.49 -12.98 -11.71
CA ALA A 274 13.74 -12.12 -12.62
C ALA A 274 14.33 -10.71 -12.70
N PHE A 275 14.69 -10.14 -11.56
CA PHE A 275 15.33 -8.83 -11.52
C PHE A 275 16.71 -8.83 -12.20
N GLU A 276 17.57 -9.83 -11.95
CA GLU A 276 18.86 -9.96 -12.61
C GLU A 276 18.74 -10.06 -14.14
N LYS A 277 17.74 -10.81 -14.63
CA LYS A 277 17.44 -10.95 -16.06
C LYS A 277 17.06 -9.60 -16.69
N VAL A 278 16.20 -8.83 -16.03
CA VAL A 278 15.72 -7.54 -16.55
C VAL A 278 16.76 -6.44 -16.44
N SER A 279 17.46 -6.36 -15.31
CA SER A 279 18.42 -5.27 -15.04
C SER A 279 19.81 -5.50 -15.63
N GLY A 280 20.16 -6.76 -15.97
CA GLY A 280 21.52 -7.17 -16.33
C GLY A 280 22.52 -7.04 -15.17
N LYS A 281 22.05 -6.84 -13.92
CA LYS A 281 22.88 -6.68 -12.73
C LYS A 281 22.79 -7.91 -11.85
N LYS A 282 23.94 -8.31 -11.28
CA LYS A 282 23.97 -9.36 -10.25
C LYS A 282 23.58 -8.79 -8.90
N VAL A 283 22.78 -9.57 -8.15
CA VAL A 283 22.34 -9.25 -6.78
C VAL A 283 22.95 -10.27 -5.83
N PRO A 284 24.14 -10.02 -5.28
CA PRO A 284 24.74 -10.91 -4.30
C PRO A 284 23.81 -11.03 -3.09
N TYR A 285 23.62 -12.24 -2.59
CA TYR A 285 22.78 -12.51 -1.43
C TYR A 285 23.46 -13.47 -0.44
N LYS A 286 22.93 -13.49 0.78
CA LYS A 286 23.31 -14.40 1.85
C LYS A 286 22.05 -15.02 2.44
N ILE A 287 22.03 -16.33 2.58
CA ILE A 287 21.01 -17.04 3.34
C ILE A 287 21.22 -16.77 4.83
N THR A 288 20.15 -16.43 5.52
CA THR A 288 20.11 -16.21 6.97
C THR A 288 18.98 -17.05 7.58
N GLU A 289 18.90 -17.10 8.90
CA GLU A 289 17.80 -17.77 9.60
C GLU A 289 16.44 -17.19 9.24
N ARG A 290 15.38 -17.99 9.35
CA ARG A 290 14.00 -17.55 9.14
C ARG A 290 13.64 -16.40 10.08
N ARG A 291 12.87 -15.46 9.59
CA ARG A 291 12.22 -14.46 10.45
C ARG A 291 11.05 -15.12 11.19
N SER A 292 10.87 -14.74 12.45
CA SER A 292 9.71 -15.18 13.22
C SER A 292 8.41 -14.69 12.57
N GLY A 293 7.43 -15.57 12.41
CA GLY A 293 6.13 -15.27 11.82
C GLY A 293 6.07 -15.31 10.29
N ASP A 294 7.19 -15.61 9.58
CA ASP A 294 7.14 -15.80 8.12
C ASP A 294 6.46 -17.15 7.79
N VAL A 295 5.50 -17.10 6.85
CA VAL A 295 4.82 -18.29 6.30
C VAL A 295 5.48 -18.73 5.00
N ALA A 296 5.42 -20.04 4.70
CA ALA A 296 6.03 -20.61 3.50
C ALA A 296 5.43 -20.02 2.21
N VAL A 297 4.09 -19.94 2.14
CA VAL A 297 3.36 -19.52 0.93
C VAL A 297 2.21 -18.61 1.33
N CYS A 298 2.09 -17.47 0.64
CA CYS A 298 1.00 -16.51 0.86
C CYS A 298 0.70 -15.76 -0.45
N PHE A 299 -0.42 -16.08 -1.12
CA PHE A 299 -0.91 -15.37 -2.30
C PHE A 299 -2.44 -15.31 -2.32
N ALA A 300 -2.98 -14.31 -3.06
CA ALA A 300 -4.38 -13.95 -3.08
C ALA A 300 -5.23 -14.88 -3.95
N ASP A 301 -6.52 -15.00 -3.57
CA ASP A 301 -7.59 -15.13 -4.54
C ASP A 301 -8.21 -13.73 -4.73
N ALA A 302 -8.05 -13.15 -5.92
CA ALA A 302 -8.59 -11.84 -6.27
C ALA A 302 -9.89 -11.92 -7.07
N SER A 303 -10.52 -13.09 -7.14
CA SER A 303 -11.72 -13.31 -7.95
C SER A 303 -12.92 -12.45 -7.51
N LYS A 304 -13.03 -12.10 -6.23
CA LYS A 304 -14.05 -11.18 -5.73
C LYS A 304 -13.84 -9.78 -6.30
N ALA A 305 -12.62 -9.27 -6.27
CA ALA A 305 -12.29 -7.96 -6.85
C ALA A 305 -12.57 -7.93 -8.35
N LYS A 306 -12.24 -8.99 -9.09
CA LYS A 306 -12.57 -9.11 -10.51
C LYS A 306 -14.07 -9.09 -10.76
N ARG A 307 -14.84 -9.86 -10.02
CA ARG A 307 -16.31 -9.98 -10.19
C ARG A 307 -17.05 -8.70 -9.79
N GLU A 308 -16.66 -8.05 -8.70
CA GLU A 308 -17.46 -6.99 -8.08
C GLU A 308 -16.93 -5.58 -8.34
N LEU A 309 -15.64 -5.42 -8.60
CA LEU A 309 -15.02 -4.15 -8.95
C LEU A 309 -14.69 -4.08 -10.44
N GLY A 310 -14.74 -5.20 -11.19
CA GLY A 310 -14.23 -5.25 -12.56
C GLY A 310 -12.71 -5.01 -12.64
N TRP A 311 -11.99 -5.37 -11.58
CA TRP A 311 -10.55 -5.13 -11.45
C TRP A 311 -9.77 -6.45 -11.45
N GLU A 312 -8.65 -6.45 -12.15
CA GLU A 312 -7.62 -7.49 -12.07
C GLU A 312 -6.23 -6.87 -12.27
N ALA A 313 -5.21 -7.49 -11.69
CA ALA A 313 -3.82 -7.13 -11.96
C ALA A 313 -3.44 -7.57 -13.38
N THR A 314 -2.80 -6.69 -14.13
CA THR A 314 -2.45 -6.91 -15.54
C THR A 314 -0.96 -6.90 -15.83
N ARG A 315 -0.16 -6.31 -14.95
CA ARG A 315 1.29 -6.18 -15.12
C ARG A 315 2.00 -7.41 -14.58
N GLU A 316 2.92 -7.92 -15.39
CA GLU A 316 3.69 -9.12 -15.06
C GLU A 316 4.97 -8.78 -14.30
N LEU A 317 5.65 -9.82 -13.79
CA LEU A 317 6.84 -9.70 -12.96
C LEU A 317 7.98 -8.95 -13.64
N GLU A 318 8.20 -9.19 -14.94
CA GLU A 318 9.24 -8.51 -15.70
C GLU A 318 9.02 -7.00 -15.78
N GLU A 319 7.76 -6.55 -15.97
CA GLU A 319 7.40 -5.13 -16.00
C GLU A 319 7.60 -4.50 -14.62
N MET A 320 7.17 -5.19 -13.56
CA MET A 320 7.40 -4.77 -12.18
C MET A 320 8.89 -4.54 -11.90
N CYS A 321 9.75 -5.48 -12.32
CA CYS A 321 11.20 -5.39 -12.17
C CYS A 321 11.78 -4.22 -12.98
N LEU A 322 11.33 -4.05 -14.23
CA LEU A 322 11.82 -3.00 -15.14
C LEU A 322 11.51 -1.61 -14.59
N ASP A 323 10.28 -1.39 -14.12
CA ASP A 323 9.86 -0.09 -13.62
C ASP A 323 10.54 0.25 -12.30
N SER A 324 10.72 -0.73 -11.39
CA SER A 324 11.53 -0.54 -10.18
C SER A 324 12.98 -0.21 -10.50
N TRP A 325 13.55 -0.89 -11.50
CA TRP A 325 14.92 -0.62 -11.92
C TRP A 325 15.08 0.76 -12.55
N ARG A 326 14.14 1.16 -13.41
CA ARG A 326 14.10 2.51 -14.01
C ARG A 326 14.01 3.59 -12.93
N TRP A 327 13.14 3.40 -11.93
CA TRP A 327 13.05 4.31 -10.78
C TRP A 327 14.40 4.43 -10.07
N GLN A 328 15.04 3.31 -9.72
CA GLN A 328 16.31 3.32 -8.98
C GLN A 328 17.45 3.96 -9.78
N LEU A 329 17.51 3.75 -11.10
CA LEU A 329 18.53 4.35 -11.96
C LEU A 329 18.38 5.88 -12.04
N ASN A 330 17.14 6.35 -12.17
CA ASN A 330 16.84 7.77 -12.28
C ASN A 330 16.94 8.49 -10.95
N ASN A 331 16.86 7.76 -9.83
CA ASN A 331 16.77 8.32 -8.49
C ASN A 331 17.71 7.57 -7.53
N LYS A 332 19.01 7.69 -7.74
CA LYS A 332 20.02 6.98 -6.93
C LYS A 332 19.95 7.31 -5.44
N CYS A 333 19.57 8.54 -5.11
CA CYS A 333 19.38 9.02 -3.74
C CYS A 333 17.88 9.13 -3.34
N GLY A 334 16.97 8.47 -4.05
CA GLY A 334 15.54 8.60 -3.83
C GLY A 334 15.00 9.93 -4.33
N TYR A 335 14.13 10.55 -3.55
CA TYR A 335 13.58 11.88 -3.81
C TYR A 335 14.52 13.05 -3.46
N GLN A 336 15.66 12.76 -2.83
CA GLN A 336 16.65 13.77 -2.51
C GLN A 336 17.43 14.16 -3.78
N GLU A 337 17.61 15.46 -4.01
CA GLU A 337 18.53 15.94 -5.04
C GLU A 337 19.99 15.63 -4.64
N VAL A 338 20.81 15.24 -5.62
CA VAL A 338 22.24 14.98 -5.46
C VAL A 338 23.00 16.29 -5.43
#